data_70517d1983c89095cba0017831a8b82b
#
_entry.id   70517d1983c89095cba0017831a8b82b
#
_cell.length_a   1.000
_cell.length_b   1.000
_cell.length_c   1.000
_cell.angle_alpha   90.00
_cell.angle_beta   90.00
_cell.angle_gamma   90.00
#
_symmetry.space_group_name_H-M   'P 1'
#
loop_
_entity.id
_entity.type
_entity.pdbx_description
1 polymer ?
#
loop_
_entity_poly.entity_id
_entity_poly.type
_entity_poly.pdbx_seq_one_letter_code
_entity_poly.pdbx_strand_id
1 'polypeptide(L)'
;MRSIFFALSTATALATPALAADQSLVYQPGKGDPIAFRGGFGTEDYRHAVSDSDSVRVQAGIGAAFIEANELVYNGDKTLSQLIWQSRAPVLRGNLSADLGGGFSVGLEGSVAGYGVSYMEDYDWTGPSDNFGSWTDRSQHPSTNLDHFWTGAASIGYDLSRSDQALVRLQSGFKFTDVQWTAHGGSYVYSSPGGFRDLIGDMPPGRGITYRQQLPEVFAGVEGEQHYGNIRIGGLLRGGLTVNALGTDNHWLRDLKFVDQLYVSPTLTAGADVGYAIGPMAEVVLGARYSQIFRQRGDSQMFIGSTSTLVSATGGGAGGDFRSVELTASLRGNF
;
A
#
# COMPACT_ATOMS: atom_id res chain seq x y z
N MET A 1 21.25 -20.67 0.80
CA MET A 1 20.35 -20.90 1.95
C MET A 1 20.70 -19.93 3.06
N ARG A 2 19.99 -18.86 3.23
CA ARG A 2 19.88 -18.09 4.47
C ARG A 2 18.45 -17.58 4.55
N SER A 3 17.61 -18.40 5.19
CA SER A 3 16.24 -18.05 5.56
C SER A 3 16.31 -16.98 6.64
N ILE A 4 15.83 -15.78 6.34
CA ILE A 4 15.56 -14.77 7.35
C ILE A 4 14.16 -15.06 7.88
N PHE A 5 14.10 -15.77 9.00
CA PHE A 5 12.89 -15.88 9.81
C PHE A 5 12.66 -14.54 10.50
N PHE A 6 11.64 -13.80 10.07
CA PHE A 6 11.04 -12.78 10.91
C PHE A 6 10.12 -13.48 11.91
N ALA A 7 10.58 -13.58 13.14
CA ALA A 7 9.75 -13.98 14.25
C ALA A 7 8.75 -12.86 14.53
N LEU A 8 7.48 -13.11 14.23
CA LEU A 8 6.36 -12.29 14.66
C LEU A 8 6.14 -12.60 16.15
N SER A 9 6.73 -11.80 17.03
CA SER A 9 6.41 -11.85 18.46
C SER A 9 5.00 -11.31 18.63
N THR A 10 4.08 -12.19 18.97
CA THR A 10 2.72 -11.87 19.38
C THR A 10 2.77 -11.10 20.70
N ALA A 11 2.58 -9.79 20.64
CA ALA A 11 2.29 -8.99 21.81
C ALA A 11 0.85 -9.26 22.25
N THR A 12 0.67 -10.21 23.15
CA THR A 12 -0.57 -10.40 23.90
C THR A 12 -0.68 -9.28 24.93
N ALA A 13 -1.43 -8.23 24.62
CA ALA A 13 -1.83 -7.24 25.60
C ALA A 13 -2.87 -7.86 26.54
N LEU A 14 -2.42 -8.26 27.72
CA LEU A 14 -3.29 -8.58 28.84
C LEU A 14 -3.92 -7.27 29.34
N ALA A 15 -5.24 -7.12 29.12
CA ALA A 15 -6.03 -6.07 29.73
C ALA A 15 -6.19 -6.39 31.23
N THR A 16 -5.51 -5.62 32.08
CA THR A 16 -5.83 -5.56 33.51
C THR A 16 -6.92 -4.52 33.73
N PRO A 17 -7.99 -4.84 34.48
CA PRO A 17 -9.01 -3.84 34.81
C PRO A 17 -8.42 -2.85 35.80
N ALA A 18 -8.31 -1.59 35.42
CA ALA A 18 -8.02 -0.49 36.32
C ALA A 18 -9.27 -0.13 37.11
N LEU A 19 -9.17 -0.20 38.43
CA LEU A 19 -10.15 0.28 39.37
C LEU A 19 -10.37 1.79 39.19
N ALA A 20 -11.63 2.17 39.05
CA ALA A 20 -12.10 3.54 39.00
C ALA A 20 -11.77 4.29 40.29
N ALA A 21 -11.07 5.40 40.17
CA ALA A 21 -11.08 6.46 41.17
C ALA A 21 -11.87 7.65 40.60
N ASP A 22 -13.07 7.81 41.12
CA ASP A 22 -13.96 8.94 40.90
C ASP A 22 -13.32 10.25 41.43
N GLN A 23 -13.07 11.20 40.53
CA GLN A 23 -12.97 12.63 40.88
C GLN A 23 -13.54 13.45 39.71
N SER A 24 -14.82 13.76 39.84
CA SER A 24 -15.51 14.78 39.08
C SER A 24 -15.04 16.17 39.49
N LEU A 25 -14.20 16.82 38.67
CA LEU A 25 -14.01 18.27 38.72
C LEU A 25 -14.68 18.86 37.46
N VAL A 26 -15.93 19.33 37.65
CA VAL A 26 -16.65 20.13 36.66
C VAL A 26 -15.99 21.50 36.61
N TYR A 27 -15.29 21.80 35.49
CA TYR A 27 -14.83 23.15 35.17
C TYR A 27 -15.97 23.94 34.56
N GLN A 28 -16.46 24.99 35.22
CA GLN A 28 -17.33 26.02 34.66
C GLN A 28 -16.48 27.15 34.08
N PRO A 29 -16.56 27.46 32.77
CA PRO A 29 -15.85 28.62 32.24
C PRO A 29 -16.55 29.92 32.70
N GLY A 30 -15.79 30.75 33.45
CA GLY A 30 -16.19 32.12 33.82
C GLY A 30 -16.22 33.00 32.57
N LYS A 31 -17.28 33.82 32.44
CA LYS A 31 -17.39 34.85 31.41
C LYS A 31 -16.30 35.91 31.64
N GLY A 32 -15.41 36.11 30.69
CA GLY A 32 -14.78 37.39 30.47
C GLY A 32 -13.25 37.49 30.62
N ASP A 33 -12.43 36.53 30.18
CA ASP A 33 -10.99 36.74 30.04
C ASP A 33 -10.60 36.93 28.57
N PRO A 34 -9.81 37.95 28.20
CA PRO A 34 -9.33 38.16 26.87
C PRO A 34 -8.33 37.06 26.50
N ILE A 35 -8.42 36.55 25.26
CA ILE A 35 -7.50 35.56 24.67
C ILE A 35 -6.09 36.19 24.67
N ALA A 36 -5.29 35.86 25.68
CA ALA A 36 -3.87 36.18 25.70
C ALA A 36 -3.13 35.06 24.96
N PHE A 37 -2.59 35.36 23.77
CA PHE A 37 -1.59 34.54 23.12
C PHE A 37 -0.34 34.48 24.00
N ARG A 38 -0.24 33.53 24.92
CA ARG A 38 1.00 33.19 25.61
C ARG A 38 1.76 32.17 24.77
N GLY A 39 2.78 32.64 24.04
CA GLY A 39 3.82 31.80 23.49
C GLY A 39 4.62 31.15 24.62
N GLY A 40 4.28 29.94 24.97
CA GLY A 40 4.98 29.02 25.85
C GLY A 40 4.42 27.64 25.56
N PHE A 41 5.28 26.62 25.44
CA PHE A 41 4.86 25.22 25.47
C PHE A 41 4.26 24.92 26.85
N GLY A 42 3.05 25.41 27.10
CA GLY A 42 2.27 25.11 28.28
C GLY A 42 1.77 23.68 28.19
N THR A 43 1.94 22.93 29.26
CA THR A 43 1.33 21.61 29.46
C THR A 43 -0.17 21.78 29.72
N GLU A 44 -0.93 22.30 28.75
CA GLU A 44 -2.37 22.20 28.78
C GLU A 44 -2.76 20.82 28.28
N ASP A 45 -3.38 20.03 29.16
CA ASP A 45 -3.96 18.73 28.84
C ASP A 45 -5.13 18.94 27.84
N TYR A 46 -4.84 18.93 26.55
CA TYR A 46 -5.88 18.85 25.51
C TYR A 46 -6.39 17.42 25.49
N ARG A 47 -7.40 17.13 26.30
CA ARG A 47 -8.06 15.83 26.28
C ARG A 47 -8.94 15.77 25.04
N HIS A 48 -8.42 15.13 23.97
CA HIS A 48 -9.28 14.65 22.90
C HIS A 48 -10.07 13.44 23.41
N ALA A 49 -11.30 13.69 23.80
CA ALA A 49 -12.27 12.61 23.90
C ALA A 49 -12.66 12.20 22.48
N VAL A 50 -12.92 10.92 22.24
CA VAL A 50 -13.71 10.48 21.08
C VAL A 50 -15.12 11.02 21.32
N SER A 51 -15.35 12.29 20.95
CA SER A 51 -16.62 12.98 21.23
C SER A 51 -17.69 12.44 20.26
N ASP A 52 -18.89 12.22 20.78
CA ASP A 52 -20.08 11.97 19.95
C ASP A 52 -20.41 13.14 19.02
N SER A 53 -19.77 14.31 19.23
CA SER A 53 -19.94 15.53 18.44
C SER A 53 -19.00 15.63 17.23
N ASP A 54 -17.92 14.82 17.16
CA ASP A 54 -16.96 14.89 16.06
C ASP A 54 -17.48 14.07 14.88
N SER A 55 -18.35 14.70 14.09
CA SER A 55 -19.00 14.03 12.96
C SER A 55 -18.08 13.86 11.74
N VAL A 56 -17.03 14.69 11.60
CA VAL A 56 -16.13 14.66 10.43
C VAL A 56 -14.67 14.72 10.87
N ARG A 57 -13.86 13.80 10.33
CA ARG A 57 -12.41 13.75 10.53
C ARG A 57 -11.70 13.85 9.19
N VAL A 58 -10.73 14.76 9.10
CA VAL A 58 -9.91 14.98 7.90
C VAL A 58 -8.45 14.82 8.28
N GLN A 59 -7.72 14.05 7.52
CA GLN A 59 -6.27 13.89 7.69
C GLN A 59 -5.58 14.04 6.34
N ALA A 60 -4.49 14.82 6.31
CA ALA A 60 -3.64 14.96 5.14
C ALA A 60 -2.17 14.97 5.56
N GLY A 61 -1.33 14.31 4.78
CA GLY A 61 0.08 14.16 5.12
C GLY A 61 0.97 13.84 3.93
N ILE A 62 2.26 13.92 4.20
CA ILE A 62 3.33 13.61 3.26
C ILE A 62 4.23 12.53 3.86
N GLY A 63 4.96 11.83 2.99
CA GLY A 63 5.87 10.78 3.48
C GLY A 63 6.67 10.13 2.38
N ALA A 64 7.08 8.89 2.63
CA ALA A 64 7.77 8.03 1.69
C ALA A 64 7.00 6.74 1.47
N ALA A 65 6.93 6.30 0.22
CA ALA A 65 6.39 5.01 -0.19
C ALA A 65 7.51 4.11 -0.74
N PHE A 66 7.50 2.84 -0.34
CA PHE A 66 8.28 1.75 -0.90
C PHE A 66 7.29 0.84 -1.61
N ILE A 67 7.43 0.72 -2.92
CA ILE A 67 6.46 0.05 -3.78
C ILE A 67 7.18 -1.04 -4.55
N GLU A 68 6.62 -2.24 -4.59
CA GLU A 68 7.14 -3.37 -5.36
C GLU A 68 5.99 -4.14 -6.01
N ALA A 69 6.21 -4.54 -7.26
CA ALA A 69 5.37 -5.47 -7.97
C ALA A 69 6.23 -6.54 -8.64
N ASN A 70 5.68 -7.75 -8.73
CA ASN A 70 6.24 -8.80 -9.56
C ASN A 70 5.26 -9.11 -10.69
N GLU A 71 5.82 -9.27 -11.88
CA GLU A 71 5.19 -9.85 -13.03
C GLU A 71 5.83 -11.20 -13.30
N LEU A 72 5.03 -12.23 -13.56
CA LEU A 72 5.53 -13.57 -13.79
C LEU A 72 4.90 -14.16 -15.07
N VAL A 73 5.72 -14.92 -15.77
CA VAL A 73 5.29 -15.73 -16.92
C VAL A 73 5.51 -17.20 -16.59
N TYR A 74 4.51 -18.03 -16.89
CA TYR A 74 4.55 -19.47 -16.62
C TYR A 74 4.38 -20.31 -17.88
N ASN A 75 4.97 -21.50 -17.84
CA ASN A 75 4.68 -22.60 -18.78
C ASN A 75 4.36 -23.86 -17.95
N GLY A 76 3.08 -24.20 -17.86
CA GLY A 76 2.61 -25.19 -16.89
C GLY A 76 2.93 -24.73 -15.47
N ASP A 77 3.63 -25.56 -14.69
CA ASP A 77 4.00 -25.23 -13.31
C ASP A 77 5.34 -24.49 -13.20
N LYS A 78 6.08 -24.40 -14.30
CA LYS A 78 7.39 -23.78 -14.34
C LYS A 78 7.29 -22.26 -14.53
N THR A 79 8.04 -21.51 -13.73
CA THR A 79 8.28 -20.08 -13.97
C THR A 79 9.25 -19.93 -15.15
N LEU A 80 8.84 -19.19 -16.18
CA LEU A 80 9.68 -18.85 -17.32
C LEU A 80 10.37 -17.50 -17.15
N SER A 81 9.65 -16.52 -16.62
CA SER A 81 10.16 -15.17 -16.42
C SER A 81 9.59 -14.54 -15.15
N GLN A 82 10.37 -13.66 -14.53
CA GLN A 82 9.96 -12.80 -13.42
C GLN A 82 10.59 -11.42 -13.57
N LEU A 83 9.74 -10.41 -13.74
CA LEU A 83 10.13 -9.01 -13.69
C LEU A 83 9.82 -8.45 -12.30
N ILE A 84 10.80 -7.81 -11.69
CA ILE A 84 10.74 -7.23 -10.35
C ILE A 84 10.81 -5.72 -10.48
N TRP A 85 9.72 -5.04 -10.19
CA TRP A 85 9.58 -3.59 -10.26
C TRP A 85 9.61 -2.98 -8.88
N GLN A 86 10.52 -2.04 -8.63
CA GLN A 86 10.71 -1.44 -7.32
C GLN A 86 10.78 0.08 -7.41
N SER A 87 10.21 0.77 -6.41
CA SER A 87 10.30 2.23 -6.28
C SER A 87 10.39 2.68 -4.84
N ARG A 88 11.09 3.80 -4.64
CA ARG A 88 11.08 4.62 -3.43
C ARG A 88 10.69 6.02 -3.84
N ALA A 89 9.54 6.49 -3.41
CA ALA A 89 8.96 7.73 -3.89
C ALA A 89 8.36 8.56 -2.75
N PRO A 90 8.33 9.90 -2.88
CA PRO A 90 7.51 10.73 -2.01
C PRO A 90 6.04 10.37 -2.20
N VAL A 91 5.27 10.40 -1.13
CA VAL A 91 3.84 10.10 -1.14
C VAL A 91 3.04 11.23 -0.48
N LEU A 92 1.90 11.56 -1.07
CA LEU A 92 0.83 12.33 -0.43
C LEU A 92 -0.28 11.36 -0.04
N ARG A 93 -0.78 11.51 1.19
CA ARG A 93 -1.87 10.68 1.71
C ARG A 93 -2.98 11.55 2.27
N GLY A 94 -4.22 11.19 1.99
CA GLY A 94 -5.43 11.80 2.54
C GLY A 94 -6.38 10.76 3.11
N ASN A 95 -7.13 11.17 4.15
CA ASN A 95 -8.23 10.40 4.74
C ASN A 95 -9.35 11.36 5.14
N LEU A 96 -10.57 10.97 4.87
CA LEU A 96 -11.80 11.64 5.30
C LEU A 96 -12.73 10.58 5.89
N SER A 97 -13.23 10.80 7.10
CA SER A 97 -14.29 9.95 7.66
C SER A 97 -15.39 10.81 8.28
N ALA A 98 -16.63 10.30 8.22
CA ALA A 98 -17.78 10.94 8.82
C ALA A 98 -18.61 9.91 9.59
N ASP A 99 -18.99 10.26 10.82
CA ASP A 99 -19.91 9.49 11.63
C ASP A 99 -21.35 9.88 11.25
N LEU A 100 -22.20 8.88 10.96
CA LEU A 100 -23.58 9.07 10.46
C LEU A 100 -24.64 8.92 11.55
N GLY A 101 -24.21 8.66 12.80
CA GLY A 101 -25.09 8.31 13.90
C GLY A 101 -25.42 6.81 13.97
N GLY A 102 -25.96 6.36 15.11
CA GLY A 102 -26.29 4.95 15.31
C GLY A 102 -25.11 3.98 15.24
N GLY A 103 -23.89 4.47 15.41
CA GLY A 103 -22.65 3.69 15.29
C GLY A 103 -22.15 3.51 13.85
N PHE A 104 -22.83 4.04 12.84
CA PHE A 104 -22.41 3.94 11.44
C PHE A 104 -21.47 5.08 11.04
N SER A 105 -20.55 4.79 10.13
CA SER A 105 -19.63 5.75 9.54
C SER A 105 -19.36 5.46 8.07
N VAL A 106 -18.85 6.47 7.38
CA VAL A 106 -18.30 6.35 6.02
C VAL A 106 -16.87 6.87 6.01
N GLY A 107 -16.03 6.29 5.16
CA GLY A 107 -14.63 6.67 5.01
C GLY A 107 -14.19 6.72 3.56
N LEU A 108 -13.33 7.69 3.26
CA LEU A 108 -12.59 7.80 2.01
C LEU A 108 -11.12 7.95 2.35
N GLU A 109 -10.25 7.20 1.69
CA GLU A 109 -8.80 7.36 1.85
C GLU A 109 -8.10 7.21 0.51
N GLY A 110 -6.92 7.80 0.40
CA GLY A 110 -6.12 7.66 -0.81
C GLY A 110 -4.68 8.08 -0.61
N SER A 111 -3.82 7.58 -1.50
CA SER A 111 -2.42 7.97 -1.61
C SER A 111 -2.04 8.15 -3.07
N VAL A 112 -1.13 9.10 -3.34
CA VAL A 112 -0.52 9.28 -4.66
C VAL A 112 0.99 9.42 -4.49
N ALA A 113 1.77 8.76 -5.36
CA ALA A 113 3.22 8.89 -5.39
C ALA A 113 3.73 8.95 -6.84
N GLY A 114 4.88 9.58 -7.02
CA GLY A 114 5.57 9.67 -8.31
C GLY A 114 6.95 10.27 -8.13
N TYR A 115 7.75 10.29 -9.22
CA TYR A 115 9.08 10.91 -9.26
C TYR A 115 10.05 10.38 -8.19
N GLY A 116 10.06 9.07 -8.00
CA GLY A 116 10.97 8.40 -7.07
C GLY A 116 12.18 7.80 -7.75
N VAL A 117 13.03 7.14 -6.95
CA VAL A 117 14.08 6.26 -7.46
C VAL A 117 13.47 4.89 -7.70
N SER A 118 13.56 4.41 -8.93
CA SER A 118 13.00 3.13 -9.34
C SER A 118 14.06 2.25 -9.99
N TYR A 119 13.80 0.95 -9.99
CA TYR A 119 14.68 -0.06 -10.55
C TYR A 119 13.84 -1.24 -11.03
N MET A 120 14.28 -1.88 -12.12
CA MET A 120 13.67 -3.11 -12.61
C MET A 120 14.73 -4.15 -12.92
N GLU A 121 14.46 -5.40 -12.58
CA GLU A 121 15.19 -6.59 -13.02
C GLU A 121 14.22 -7.56 -13.67
N ASP A 122 14.67 -8.17 -14.75
CA ASP A 122 13.97 -9.23 -15.48
C ASP A 122 14.84 -10.49 -15.48
N TYR A 123 14.29 -11.59 -15.00
CA TYR A 123 14.95 -12.89 -14.91
C TYR A 123 14.18 -13.91 -15.73
N ASP A 124 14.89 -14.69 -16.56
CA ASP A 124 14.33 -15.77 -17.35
C ASP A 124 14.95 -17.13 -17.01
N TRP A 125 14.13 -18.19 -17.06
CA TRP A 125 14.51 -19.57 -16.84
C TRP A 125 14.16 -20.42 -18.08
N THR A 126 15.00 -20.35 -19.11
CA THR A 126 14.82 -21.16 -20.34
C THR A 126 15.36 -22.59 -20.19
N GLY A 127 16.20 -22.85 -19.16
CA GLY A 127 16.72 -24.18 -18.80
C GLY A 127 15.68 -25.06 -18.08
N PRO A 128 16.06 -26.25 -17.60
CA PRO A 128 15.14 -27.22 -16.99
C PRO A 128 14.67 -26.83 -15.57
N SER A 129 15.38 -25.98 -14.86
CA SER A 129 15.09 -25.57 -13.46
C SER A 129 14.65 -24.11 -13.41
N ASP A 130 13.69 -23.80 -12.56
CA ASP A 130 13.24 -22.45 -12.21
C ASP A 130 13.59 -22.03 -10.78
N ASN A 131 14.56 -22.72 -10.12
CA ASN A 131 15.14 -22.22 -8.89
C ASN A 131 15.77 -20.85 -9.12
N PHE A 132 15.59 -19.89 -8.22
CA PHE A 132 16.04 -18.52 -8.43
C PHE A 132 17.51 -18.40 -8.85
N GLY A 133 18.39 -19.19 -8.28
CA GLY A 133 19.82 -19.22 -8.65
C GLY A 133 20.13 -19.80 -10.04
N SER A 134 19.18 -20.48 -10.71
CA SER A 134 19.36 -21.15 -12.01
C SER A 134 18.81 -20.34 -13.20
N TRP A 135 18.57 -19.01 -13.03
CA TRP A 135 18.19 -18.16 -14.15
C TRP A 135 19.20 -18.27 -15.30
N THR A 136 18.70 -18.24 -16.52
CA THR A 136 19.54 -18.30 -17.74
C THR A 136 19.85 -16.93 -18.29
N ASP A 137 18.90 -16.03 -18.18
CA ASP A 137 18.97 -14.70 -18.75
C ASP A 137 18.54 -13.68 -17.69
N ARG A 138 19.20 -12.51 -17.67
CA ARG A 138 18.85 -11.42 -16.76
C ARG A 138 19.10 -10.11 -17.44
N SER A 139 18.16 -9.17 -17.32
CA SER A 139 18.39 -7.76 -17.62
C SER A 139 18.19 -6.89 -16.39
N GLN A 140 18.89 -5.76 -16.34
CA GLN A 140 18.87 -4.79 -15.25
C GLN A 140 18.67 -3.39 -15.81
N HIS A 141 17.69 -2.67 -15.26
CA HIS A 141 17.24 -1.37 -15.76
C HIS A 141 17.28 -0.32 -14.66
N PRO A 142 18.46 0.27 -14.36
CA PRO A 142 18.61 1.31 -13.34
C PRO A 142 17.92 2.63 -13.75
N SER A 143 17.64 2.82 -15.05
CA SER A 143 16.88 3.96 -15.57
C SER A 143 15.41 3.60 -15.71
N THR A 144 14.77 3.28 -14.58
CA THR A 144 13.33 3.00 -14.47
C THR A 144 12.62 4.18 -13.84
N ASN A 145 11.46 4.54 -14.37
CA ASN A 145 10.58 5.57 -13.80
C ASN A 145 9.34 4.92 -13.19
N LEU A 146 8.93 5.42 -12.02
CA LEU A 146 7.55 5.25 -11.55
C LEU A 146 6.70 6.32 -12.24
N ASP A 147 5.93 5.92 -13.26
CA ASP A 147 5.12 6.86 -14.03
C ASP A 147 3.97 7.39 -13.17
N HIS A 148 3.32 6.50 -12.42
CA HIS A 148 2.36 6.85 -11.39
C HIS A 148 2.17 5.70 -10.39
N PHE A 149 1.76 6.07 -9.20
CA PHE A 149 1.14 5.21 -8.21
C PHE A 149 -0.01 5.99 -7.55
N TRP A 150 -1.18 5.40 -7.52
CA TRP A 150 -2.26 5.89 -6.68
C TRP A 150 -3.10 4.74 -6.15
N THR A 151 -3.64 4.95 -4.97
CA THR A 151 -4.61 4.06 -4.36
C THR A 151 -5.72 4.89 -3.75
N GLY A 152 -6.96 4.41 -3.87
CA GLY A 152 -8.13 5.02 -3.27
C GLY A 152 -9.04 3.96 -2.69
N ALA A 153 -9.65 4.23 -1.53
CA ALA A 153 -10.62 3.34 -0.94
C ALA A 153 -11.83 4.11 -0.40
N ALA A 154 -13.00 3.47 -0.51
CA ALA A 154 -14.23 3.89 0.14
C ALA A 154 -14.71 2.78 1.07
N SER A 155 -15.18 3.13 2.26
CA SER A 155 -15.64 2.18 3.27
C SER A 155 -16.89 2.64 3.99
N ILE A 156 -17.63 1.67 4.49
CA ILE A 156 -18.64 1.83 5.53
C ILE A 156 -18.12 1.17 6.81
N GLY A 157 -18.43 1.75 7.95
CA GLY A 157 -18.00 1.26 9.26
C GLY A 157 -19.17 1.14 10.22
N TYR A 158 -18.98 0.26 11.21
CA TYR A 158 -19.89 0.11 12.35
C TYR A 158 -19.11 -0.04 13.64
N ASP A 159 -19.40 0.81 14.63
CA ASP A 159 -18.73 0.83 15.91
C ASP A 159 -19.17 -0.37 16.76
N LEU A 160 -18.23 -1.27 17.03
CA LEU A 160 -18.41 -2.37 17.96
C LEU A 160 -18.35 -1.90 19.41
N SER A 161 -17.50 -0.92 19.66
CA SER A 161 -17.31 -0.31 20.98
C SER A 161 -16.87 1.13 20.79
N ARG A 162 -17.48 2.04 21.51
CA ARG A 162 -17.10 3.46 21.54
C ARG A 162 -17.19 3.94 23.00
N SER A 163 -16.14 4.63 23.43
CA SER A 163 -16.07 5.35 24.71
C SER A 163 -15.33 6.66 24.52
N ASP A 164 -15.24 7.48 25.54
CA ASP A 164 -14.48 8.75 25.51
C ASP A 164 -12.99 8.56 25.20
N GLN A 165 -12.44 7.37 25.40
CA GLN A 165 -11.01 7.10 25.26
C GLN A 165 -10.70 6.05 24.18
N ALA A 166 -11.66 5.29 23.70
CA ALA A 166 -11.41 4.17 22.79
C ALA A 166 -12.52 4.00 21.76
N LEU A 167 -12.12 3.61 20.56
CA LEU A 167 -13.00 3.20 19.48
C LEU A 167 -12.53 1.87 18.92
N VAL A 168 -13.45 0.95 18.69
CA VAL A 168 -13.23 -0.25 17.85
C VAL A 168 -14.34 -0.30 16.82
N ARG A 169 -13.98 -0.30 15.54
CA ARG A 169 -14.90 -0.23 14.41
C ARG A 169 -14.65 -1.37 13.43
N LEU A 170 -15.69 -2.08 13.06
CA LEU A 170 -15.68 -2.92 11.85
C LEU A 170 -15.82 -2.04 10.63
N GLN A 171 -15.19 -2.45 9.53
CA GLN A 171 -15.32 -1.76 8.25
C GLN A 171 -15.35 -2.76 7.10
N SER A 172 -16.01 -2.37 6.02
CA SER A 172 -16.01 -3.08 4.75
C SER A 172 -16.02 -2.05 3.62
N GLY A 173 -15.44 -2.39 2.49
CA GLY A 173 -15.34 -1.42 1.42
C GLY A 173 -14.70 -1.96 0.16
N PHE A 174 -14.40 -1.00 -0.71
CA PHE A 174 -13.73 -1.22 -1.99
C PHE A 174 -12.47 -0.36 -2.03
N LYS A 175 -11.38 -0.95 -2.53
CA LYS A 175 -10.11 -0.24 -2.78
C LYS A 175 -9.69 -0.50 -4.22
N PHE A 176 -9.06 0.51 -4.82
CA PHE A 176 -8.45 0.39 -6.13
C PHE A 176 -7.01 0.90 -6.05
N THR A 177 -6.07 0.11 -6.58
CA THR A 177 -4.66 0.49 -6.72
C THR A 177 -4.30 0.46 -8.19
N ASP A 178 -3.61 1.50 -8.67
CA ASP A 178 -3.10 1.62 -10.03
C ASP A 178 -1.65 2.09 -9.97
N VAL A 179 -0.78 1.32 -10.59
CA VAL A 179 0.65 1.58 -10.58
C VAL A 179 1.25 1.28 -11.95
N GLN A 180 2.15 2.14 -12.41
CA GLN A 180 2.83 1.95 -13.69
C GLN A 180 4.29 2.36 -13.60
N TRP A 181 5.13 1.57 -14.27
CA TRP A 181 6.55 1.84 -14.46
C TRP A 181 6.92 1.80 -15.93
N THR A 182 8.00 2.52 -16.27
CA THR A 182 8.67 2.42 -17.57
C THR A 182 10.17 2.26 -17.36
N ALA A 183 10.72 1.16 -17.85
CA ALA A 183 12.14 0.84 -17.84
C ALA A 183 12.81 1.29 -19.16
N HIS A 184 14.01 1.85 -19.06
CA HIS A 184 14.76 2.39 -20.19
C HIS A 184 16.18 1.82 -20.21
N GLY A 185 16.67 1.45 -21.41
CA GLY A 185 18.03 0.96 -21.59
C GLY A 185 18.40 -0.15 -20.60
N GLY A 186 19.63 -0.12 -20.10
CA GLY A 186 20.12 -1.06 -19.11
C GLY A 186 21.19 -1.98 -19.62
N SER A 187 21.46 -3.07 -18.90
CA SER A 187 22.45 -4.09 -19.25
C SER A 187 21.85 -5.48 -19.14
N TYR A 188 22.47 -6.44 -19.78
CA TYR A 188 22.03 -7.83 -19.74
C TYR A 188 23.17 -8.82 -19.53
N VAL A 189 22.83 -9.98 -18.99
CA VAL A 189 23.61 -11.21 -18.95
C VAL A 189 22.72 -12.33 -19.44
N TYR A 190 22.97 -12.81 -20.65
CA TYR A 190 22.16 -13.84 -21.32
C TYR A 190 23.00 -15.09 -21.61
N SER A 191 22.34 -16.17 -21.95
CA SER A 191 22.97 -17.42 -22.35
C SER A 191 22.92 -17.58 -23.87
N SER A 192 24.08 -17.86 -24.51
CA SER A 192 24.10 -18.24 -25.91
C SER A 192 23.58 -19.69 -26.12
N PRO A 193 23.22 -20.09 -27.35
CA PRO A 193 22.91 -21.48 -27.62
C PRO A 193 24.06 -22.41 -27.22
N GLY A 194 23.88 -23.22 -26.16
CA GLY A 194 24.91 -24.10 -25.60
C GLY A 194 25.89 -23.46 -24.62
N GLY A 195 25.80 -22.15 -24.38
CA GLY A 195 26.50 -21.43 -23.33
C GLY A 195 25.64 -21.23 -22.07
N PHE A 196 26.23 -20.59 -21.04
CA PHE A 196 25.53 -20.23 -19.82
C PHE A 196 26.03 -18.90 -19.28
N ARG A 197 25.21 -17.86 -19.34
CA ARG A 197 25.51 -16.49 -18.87
C ARG A 197 26.79 -15.91 -19.49
N ASP A 198 26.98 -16.18 -20.77
CA ASP A 198 28.21 -15.88 -21.52
C ASP A 198 28.08 -14.70 -22.49
N LEU A 199 26.86 -14.15 -22.66
CA LEU A 199 26.59 -12.95 -23.43
C LEU A 199 26.32 -11.78 -22.48
N ILE A 200 27.22 -10.82 -22.46
CA ILE A 200 27.11 -9.63 -21.61
C ILE A 200 27.11 -8.38 -22.51
N GLY A 201 26.19 -7.48 -22.27
CA GLY A 201 26.10 -6.26 -23.07
C GLY A 201 25.10 -5.25 -22.51
N ASP A 202 24.92 -4.17 -23.27
CA ASP A 202 23.97 -3.11 -22.96
C ASP A 202 22.71 -3.26 -23.80
N MET A 203 21.57 -2.93 -23.20
CA MET A 203 20.30 -2.84 -23.90
C MET A 203 20.28 -1.58 -24.81
N PRO A 204 19.55 -1.62 -25.94
CA PRO A 204 19.34 -0.42 -26.74
C PRO A 204 18.81 0.73 -25.90
N PRO A 205 19.29 1.97 -26.12
CA PRO A 205 18.78 3.13 -25.42
C PRO A 205 17.31 3.39 -25.75
N GLY A 206 16.59 4.03 -24.83
CA GLY A 206 15.18 4.37 -25.00
C GLY A 206 14.26 3.48 -24.17
N ARG A 207 12.95 3.58 -24.43
CA ARG A 207 11.91 2.87 -23.71
C ARG A 207 11.92 1.39 -24.06
N GLY A 208 12.20 0.56 -23.06
CA GLY A 208 12.26 -0.89 -23.19
C GLY A 208 10.92 -1.55 -22.87
N ILE A 209 10.50 -1.47 -21.62
CA ILE A 209 9.28 -2.12 -21.10
C ILE A 209 8.47 -1.10 -20.30
N THR A 210 7.15 -1.12 -20.46
CA THR A 210 6.19 -0.40 -19.60
C THR A 210 5.22 -1.41 -18.99
N TYR A 211 5.19 -1.49 -17.67
CA TYR A 211 4.31 -2.38 -16.92
C TYR A 211 3.34 -1.61 -16.05
N ARG A 212 2.07 -2.02 -16.06
CA ARG A 212 1.00 -1.46 -15.25
C ARG A 212 0.21 -2.54 -14.57
N GLN A 213 -0.12 -2.34 -13.28
CA GLN A 213 -1.11 -3.14 -12.57
C GLN A 213 -2.30 -2.29 -12.15
N GLN A 214 -3.50 -2.82 -12.40
CA GLN A 214 -4.79 -2.27 -11.95
C GLN A 214 -5.46 -3.30 -11.06
N LEU A 215 -5.60 -3.00 -9.79
CA LEU A 215 -5.86 -3.94 -8.72
C LEU A 215 -7.09 -3.51 -7.89
N PRO A 216 -8.31 -3.74 -8.41
CA PRO A 216 -9.54 -3.54 -7.63
C PRO A 216 -9.66 -4.62 -6.55
N GLU A 217 -10.10 -4.23 -5.35
CA GLU A 217 -10.15 -5.05 -4.15
C GLU A 217 -11.44 -4.78 -3.37
N VAL A 218 -12.10 -5.83 -2.90
CA VAL A 218 -13.12 -5.76 -1.87
C VAL A 218 -12.50 -6.22 -0.55
N PHE A 219 -12.79 -5.52 0.55
CA PHE A 219 -12.19 -5.83 1.84
C PHE A 219 -13.20 -5.75 2.99
N ALA A 220 -12.83 -6.41 4.09
CA ALA A 220 -13.39 -6.21 5.41
C ALA A 220 -12.26 -6.15 6.43
N GLY A 221 -12.50 -5.50 7.57
CA GLY A 221 -11.46 -5.37 8.57
C GLY A 221 -11.93 -4.65 9.83
N VAL A 222 -10.96 -4.35 10.68
CA VAL A 222 -11.16 -3.66 11.94
C VAL A 222 -10.17 -2.50 12.03
N GLU A 223 -10.65 -1.38 12.54
CA GLU A 223 -9.82 -0.27 12.99
C GLU A 223 -10.10 0.02 14.47
N GLY A 224 -9.11 0.56 15.15
CA GLY A 224 -9.27 0.96 16.54
C GLY A 224 -8.35 2.10 16.87
N GLU A 225 -8.74 2.89 17.84
CA GLU A 225 -7.93 3.94 18.44
C GLU A 225 -8.11 3.99 19.94
N GLN A 226 -7.05 4.37 20.63
CA GLN A 226 -7.01 4.56 22.09
C GLN A 226 -6.32 5.87 22.40
N HIS A 227 -6.92 6.67 23.29
CA HIS A 227 -6.43 7.96 23.73
C HIS A 227 -5.85 7.87 25.16
N TYR A 228 -4.68 8.48 25.35
CA TYR A 228 -3.95 8.60 26.62
C TYR A 228 -3.53 10.07 26.81
N GLY A 229 -4.41 10.88 27.40
CA GLY A 229 -4.18 12.33 27.46
C GLY A 229 -4.06 12.93 26.04
N ASN A 230 -2.92 13.54 25.74
CA ASN A 230 -2.65 14.14 24.44
C ASN A 230 -2.15 13.15 23.37
N ILE A 231 -1.93 11.89 23.73
CA ILE A 231 -1.43 10.87 22.80
C ILE A 231 -2.60 9.98 22.37
N ARG A 232 -2.71 9.74 21.05
CA ARG A 232 -3.57 8.75 20.46
C ARG A 232 -2.72 7.65 19.81
N ILE A 233 -3.12 6.42 19.96
CA ILE A 233 -2.57 5.26 19.23
C ILE A 233 -3.69 4.70 18.39
N GLY A 234 -3.44 4.56 17.09
CA GLY A 234 -4.38 3.99 16.13
C GLY A 234 -3.84 2.72 15.47
N GLY A 235 -4.73 1.85 15.06
CA GLY A 235 -4.42 0.63 14.35
C GLY A 235 -5.50 0.23 13.36
N LEU A 236 -5.09 -0.45 12.28
CA LEU A 236 -5.95 -0.92 11.21
C LEU A 236 -5.50 -2.30 10.76
N LEU A 237 -6.45 -3.21 10.54
CA LEU A 237 -6.20 -4.50 9.90
C LEU A 237 -7.37 -4.81 8.96
N ARG A 238 -7.06 -5.05 7.67
CA ARG A 238 -8.03 -5.42 6.64
C ARG A 238 -7.56 -6.66 5.90
N GLY A 239 -8.45 -7.60 5.66
CA GLY A 239 -8.28 -8.70 4.72
C GLY A 239 -9.26 -8.52 3.56
N GLY A 240 -8.89 -8.96 2.37
CA GLY A 240 -9.72 -8.81 1.19
C GLY A 240 -9.38 -9.76 0.07
N LEU A 241 -10.04 -9.54 -1.06
CA LEU A 241 -9.83 -10.27 -2.30
C LEU A 241 -9.79 -9.29 -3.47
N THR A 242 -8.87 -9.50 -4.41
CA THR A 242 -8.91 -8.77 -5.68
C THR A 242 -10.09 -9.22 -6.53
N VAL A 243 -10.62 -8.30 -7.32
CA VAL A 243 -11.72 -8.58 -8.24
C VAL A 243 -11.32 -8.03 -9.61
N ASN A 244 -11.15 -8.90 -10.60
CA ASN A 244 -10.86 -8.48 -11.98
C ASN A 244 -9.53 -7.69 -12.10
N ALA A 245 -8.48 -8.14 -11.43
CA ALA A 245 -7.16 -7.52 -11.47
C ALA A 245 -6.49 -7.71 -12.85
N LEU A 246 -5.83 -6.66 -13.33
CA LEU A 246 -5.20 -6.63 -14.65
C LEU A 246 -3.73 -6.25 -14.55
N GLY A 247 -2.88 -6.99 -15.27
CA GLY A 247 -1.53 -6.59 -15.68
C GLY A 247 -1.53 -6.14 -17.15
N THR A 248 -0.76 -5.14 -17.49
CA THR A 248 -0.49 -4.76 -18.88
C THR A 248 0.98 -4.49 -19.05
N ASP A 249 1.63 -5.24 -19.92
CA ASP A 249 3.03 -5.10 -20.23
C ASP A 249 3.24 -4.78 -21.72
N ASN A 250 4.05 -3.76 -22.00
CA ASN A 250 4.40 -3.34 -23.37
C ASN A 250 5.92 -3.45 -23.55
N HIS A 251 6.36 -4.38 -24.37
CA HIS A 251 7.75 -4.55 -24.84
C HIS A 251 7.97 -3.72 -26.09
N TRP A 252 8.37 -2.48 -25.93
CA TRP A 252 8.45 -1.49 -27.03
C TRP A 252 9.44 -1.87 -28.13
N LEU A 253 10.57 -2.47 -27.76
CA LEU A 253 11.61 -2.88 -28.71
C LEU A 253 11.21 -4.11 -29.56
N ARG A 254 10.21 -4.88 -29.10
CA ARG A 254 9.70 -6.09 -29.75
C ARG A 254 8.34 -5.89 -30.40
N ASP A 255 7.73 -4.72 -30.25
CA ASP A 255 6.36 -4.42 -30.65
C ASP A 255 5.34 -5.44 -30.12
N LEU A 256 5.50 -5.86 -28.86
CA LEU A 256 4.62 -6.79 -28.18
C LEU A 256 3.90 -6.12 -27.01
N LYS A 257 2.64 -6.50 -26.81
CA LYS A 257 1.82 -6.11 -25.67
C LYS A 257 1.21 -7.35 -25.06
N PHE A 258 1.33 -7.48 -23.74
CA PHE A 258 0.67 -8.51 -22.95
C PHE A 258 -0.45 -7.89 -22.12
N VAL A 259 -1.55 -8.61 -22.02
CA VAL A 259 -2.69 -8.28 -21.14
C VAL A 259 -2.99 -9.51 -20.29
N ASP A 260 -2.79 -9.35 -18.99
CA ASP A 260 -2.87 -10.43 -18.03
C ASP A 260 -4.09 -10.23 -17.15
N GLN A 261 -5.04 -11.17 -17.25
CA GLN A 261 -6.21 -11.24 -16.38
C GLN A 261 -5.82 -12.07 -15.16
N LEU A 262 -5.45 -11.41 -14.04
CA LEU A 262 -5.07 -12.10 -12.82
C LEU A 262 -6.30 -12.69 -12.12
N TYR A 263 -6.16 -13.90 -11.59
CA TYR A 263 -7.21 -14.56 -10.81
C TYR A 263 -7.41 -13.84 -9.48
N VAL A 264 -8.46 -14.21 -8.77
CA VAL A 264 -8.75 -13.68 -7.44
C VAL A 264 -7.59 -13.95 -6.49
N SER A 265 -7.05 -12.90 -5.87
CA SER A 265 -5.92 -12.95 -4.95
C SER A 265 -6.34 -12.49 -3.56
N PRO A 266 -5.91 -13.17 -2.49
CA PRO A 266 -6.01 -12.63 -1.14
C PRO A 266 -5.25 -11.32 -1.01
N THR A 267 -5.74 -10.43 -0.14
CA THR A 267 -5.10 -9.15 0.16
C THR A 267 -5.00 -8.93 1.67
N LEU A 268 -4.02 -8.15 2.08
CA LEU A 268 -3.81 -7.73 3.46
C LEU A 268 -3.43 -6.25 3.48
N THR A 269 -4.10 -5.47 4.32
CA THR A 269 -3.64 -4.12 4.68
C THR A 269 -3.55 -4.02 6.19
N ALA A 270 -2.38 -3.61 6.71
CA ALA A 270 -2.14 -3.33 8.11
C ALA A 270 -1.64 -1.89 8.26
N GLY A 271 -2.07 -1.20 9.30
CA GLY A 271 -1.64 0.16 9.61
C GLY A 271 -1.52 0.38 11.09
N ALA A 272 -0.62 1.27 11.48
CA ALA A 272 -0.49 1.79 12.82
C ALA A 272 -0.11 3.27 12.76
N ASP A 273 -0.59 4.03 13.72
CA ASP A 273 -0.25 5.45 13.84
C ASP A 273 -0.24 5.92 15.29
N VAL A 274 0.53 6.97 15.51
CA VAL A 274 0.58 7.68 16.78
C VAL A 274 0.30 9.15 16.49
N GLY A 275 -0.67 9.71 17.19
CA GLY A 275 -1.04 11.10 17.13
C GLY A 275 -0.70 11.85 18.41
N TYR A 276 -0.38 13.13 18.29
CA TYR A 276 -0.20 14.06 19.38
C TYR A 276 -1.08 15.29 19.17
N ALA A 277 -2.00 15.52 20.12
CA ALA A 277 -2.90 16.66 20.10
C ALA A 277 -2.10 17.97 20.27
N ILE A 278 -2.24 18.90 19.33
CA ILE A 278 -1.63 20.23 19.33
C ILE A 278 -2.66 21.34 19.55
N GLY A 279 -3.92 20.97 19.69
CA GLY A 279 -5.06 21.85 19.94
C GLY A 279 -6.34 21.04 20.12
N PRO A 280 -7.45 21.67 20.43
CA PRO A 280 -8.72 20.99 20.71
C PRO A 280 -9.29 20.23 19.51
N MET A 281 -8.91 20.62 18.28
CA MET A 281 -9.40 20.04 17.03
C MET A 281 -8.28 19.57 16.10
N ALA A 282 -7.01 19.60 16.54
CA ALA A 282 -5.86 19.35 15.68
C ALA A 282 -4.84 18.41 16.31
N GLU A 283 -4.31 17.51 15.49
CA GLU A 283 -3.37 16.48 15.87
C GLU A 283 -2.26 16.34 14.83
N VAL A 284 -1.00 16.19 15.24
CA VAL A 284 0.10 15.73 14.40
C VAL A 284 0.16 14.21 14.50
N VAL A 285 0.20 13.52 13.37
CA VAL A 285 0.13 12.06 13.29
C VAL A 285 1.35 11.51 12.54
N LEU A 286 2.03 10.54 13.12
CA LEU A 286 3.02 9.70 12.45
C LEU A 286 2.41 8.33 12.21
N GLY A 287 2.43 7.87 10.97
CA GLY A 287 1.79 6.62 10.58
C GLY A 287 2.64 5.75 9.68
N ALA A 288 2.41 4.46 9.77
CA ALA A 288 2.93 3.44 8.87
C ALA A 288 1.77 2.60 8.35
N ARG A 289 1.81 2.27 7.04
CA ARG A 289 0.85 1.37 6.40
C ARG A 289 1.58 0.37 5.53
N TYR A 290 1.20 -0.88 5.64
CA TYR A 290 1.60 -1.98 4.77
C TYR A 290 0.41 -2.46 3.97
N SER A 291 0.57 -2.69 2.68
CA SER A 291 -0.42 -3.33 1.80
C SER A 291 0.24 -4.44 1.00
N GLN A 292 -0.42 -5.59 0.92
CA GLN A 292 0.02 -6.77 0.18
C GLN A 292 -1.14 -7.34 -0.62
N ILE A 293 -0.92 -7.56 -1.89
CA ILE A 293 -1.72 -8.44 -2.75
C ILE A 293 -0.85 -9.67 -2.99
N PHE A 294 -1.29 -10.83 -2.53
CA PHE A 294 -0.50 -12.05 -2.60
C PHE A 294 -0.40 -12.55 -4.03
N ARG A 295 0.70 -13.23 -4.33
CA ARG A 295 0.97 -13.79 -5.66
C ARG A 295 -0.14 -14.71 -6.10
N GLN A 296 -0.61 -14.48 -7.32
CA GLN A 296 -1.64 -15.27 -7.97
C GLN A 296 -1.33 -15.43 -9.46
N ARG A 297 -1.80 -16.51 -10.04
CA ARG A 297 -1.76 -16.74 -11.48
C ARG A 297 -2.88 -15.98 -12.20
N GLY A 298 -2.81 -15.98 -13.52
CA GLY A 298 -3.79 -15.39 -14.40
C GLY A 298 -3.63 -15.90 -15.82
N ASP A 299 -4.57 -15.55 -16.67
CA ASP A 299 -4.52 -15.81 -18.12
C ASP A 299 -3.78 -14.67 -18.80
N SER A 300 -2.94 -14.97 -19.78
CA SER A 300 -2.20 -14.00 -20.57
C SER A 300 -2.66 -13.97 -22.01
N GLN A 301 -2.77 -12.78 -22.59
CA GLN A 301 -3.00 -12.55 -24.01
C GLN A 301 -1.84 -11.70 -24.57
N MET A 302 -1.22 -12.17 -25.65
CA MET A 302 -0.15 -11.48 -26.35
C MET A 302 -0.65 -10.88 -27.66
N PHE A 303 -0.33 -9.62 -27.88
CA PHE A 303 -0.72 -8.87 -29.09
C PHE A 303 0.52 -8.30 -29.78
N ILE A 304 0.44 -8.05 -31.08
CA ILE A 304 1.30 -7.10 -31.77
C ILE A 304 0.91 -5.69 -31.29
N GLY A 305 1.85 -4.96 -30.71
CA GLY A 305 1.58 -3.67 -30.05
C GLY A 305 1.01 -2.62 -31.01
N SER A 306 1.65 -2.46 -32.19
CA SER A 306 1.29 -1.46 -33.22
C SER A 306 -0.08 -1.73 -33.89
N THR A 307 -0.51 -2.99 -33.99
CA THR A 307 -1.75 -3.37 -34.70
C THR A 307 -2.85 -3.85 -33.77
N SER A 308 -2.54 -4.13 -32.52
CA SER A 308 -3.44 -4.79 -31.53
C SER A 308 -3.96 -6.14 -32.03
N THR A 309 -3.19 -6.83 -32.89
CA THR A 309 -3.55 -8.15 -33.39
C THR A 309 -3.21 -9.19 -32.34
N LEU A 310 -4.18 -10.01 -31.92
CA LEU A 310 -3.96 -11.13 -31.00
C LEU A 310 -3.04 -12.18 -31.64
N VAL A 311 -1.94 -12.50 -30.96
CA VAL A 311 -0.95 -13.50 -31.37
C VAL A 311 -1.19 -14.83 -30.67
N SER A 312 -1.38 -14.78 -29.35
CA SER A 312 -1.61 -15.97 -28.54
C SER A 312 -2.42 -15.65 -27.28
N ALA A 313 -3.03 -16.68 -26.73
CA ALA A 313 -3.69 -16.64 -25.42
C ALA A 313 -3.30 -17.93 -24.65
N THR A 314 -2.91 -17.76 -23.39
CA THR A 314 -2.41 -18.85 -22.53
C THR A 314 -3.12 -18.80 -21.18
N GLY A 315 -3.90 -19.85 -20.90
CA GLY A 315 -4.54 -20.02 -19.60
C GLY A 315 -3.50 -20.32 -18.51
N GLY A 316 -3.56 -19.61 -17.39
CA GLY A 316 -2.61 -19.75 -16.28
C GLY A 316 -1.17 -19.33 -16.62
N GLY A 317 -0.95 -18.64 -17.74
CA GLY A 317 0.39 -18.26 -18.23
C GLY A 317 0.96 -17.02 -17.60
N ALA A 318 0.14 -16.20 -16.94
CA ALA A 318 0.54 -14.99 -16.22
C ALA A 318 0.59 -15.22 -14.70
N GLY A 319 1.23 -14.29 -14.01
CA GLY A 319 1.14 -14.15 -12.57
C GLY A 319 1.57 -12.77 -12.11
N GLY A 320 1.15 -12.40 -10.91
CA GLY A 320 1.54 -11.13 -10.33
C GLY A 320 1.30 -11.05 -8.83
N ASP A 321 2.00 -10.15 -8.21
CA ASP A 321 1.79 -9.71 -6.84
C ASP A 321 2.12 -8.21 -6.72
N PHE A 322 1.73 -7.63 -5.59
CA PHE A 322 1.98 -6.23 -5.29
C PHE A 322 2.19 -6.04 -3.80
N ARG A 323 3.10 -5.16 -3.40
CA ARG A 323 3.24 -4.70 -2.02
C ARG A 323 3.66 -3.24 -1.94
N SER A 324 3.22 -2.57 -0.89
CA SER A 324 3.68 -1.24 -0.56
C SER A 324 3.84 -1.04 0.95
N VAL A 325 4.80 -0.19 1.32
CA VAL A 325 4.96 0.37 2.67
C VAL A 325 4.93 1.87 2.55
N GLU A 326 4.06 2.53 3.29
CA GLU A 326 3.99 3.99 3.36
C GLU A 326 4.34 4.44 4.79
N LEU A 327 5.23 5.42 4.93
CA LEU A 327 5.56 6.10 6.19
C LEU A 327 5.19 7.56 6.02
N THR A 328 4.31 8.08 6.87
CA THR A 328 3.75 9.44 6.71
C THR A 328 3.80 10.26 7.98
N ALA A 329 3.96 11.57 7.81
CA ALA A 329 3.67 12.59 8.81
C ALA A 329 2.48 13.41 8.30
N SER A 330 1.45 13.57 9.13
CA SER A 330 0.16 14.14 8.76
C SER A 330 -0.34 15.14 9.79
N LEU A 331 -1.25 16.00 9.36
CA LEU A 331 -2.14 16.75 10.24
C LEU A 331 -3.54 16.13 10.15
N ARG A 332 -4.18 15.94 11.31
CA ARG A 332 -5.56 15.48 11.44
C ARG A 332 -6.38 16.58 12.10
N GLY A 333 -7.54 16.86 11.56
CA GLY A 333 -8.56 17.75 12.12
C GLY A 333 -9.83 16.97 12.43
N ASN A 334 -10.49 17.31 13.54
CA ASN A 334 -11.78 16.76 13.98
C ASN A 334 -12.79 17.90 14.05
N PHE A 335 -14.01 17.75 13.43
CA PHE A 335 -15.01 18.79 13.27
C PHE A 335 -16.42 18.31 13.62
#